data_139b25043c36ee5620a08348ec8e3217
#
_entry.id   139b25043c36ee5620a08348ec8e3217
#
_cell.length_a   1.000
_cell.length_b   1.000
_cell.length_c   1.000
_cell.angle_alpha   90.00
_cell.angle_beta   90.00
_cell.angle_gamma   90.00
#
_symmetry.space_group_name_H-M   'P 1'
#
loop_
_entity.id
_entity.type
_entity.pdbx_description
1 polymer ?
#
loop_
_entity_poly.entity_id
_entity_poly.type
_entity_poly.pdbx_seq_one_letter_code
_entity_poly.pdbx_strand_id
1 'polypeptide(L)'
;MKKGIKRRKISQTMITWLLVCVVIAFAITTVLTHSLQTRLSEQSTEELLRLNIEDVRQDIIDASDKNLLTIARNVAAYINAISAVDQAYLKTLAKNYKVVEINLISPEGIIIESTFEGFDGYDMASGTQSGEFLCLLEGEREFVQSYQPISWQADISRKYAGVALDRGGFVQVGYDFEQFFKVISEKVAGTTKTAGWARLAASSSLTKAARSSATGEITKKPRWK
;
A
#
# COMPACT_ATOMS: atom_id res chain seq x y z
N MET A 1 36.55 -11.64 83.21
CA MET A 1 36.79 -11.23 81.78
C MET A 1 36.09 -12.14 80.78
N LYS A 2 34.76 -12.30 80.76
CA LYS A 2 34.02 -13.14 79.77
C LYS A 2 32.83 -12.45 79.06
N LYS A 3 32.52 -11.19 79.38
CA LYS A 3 31.38 -10.47 78.75
C LYS A 3 31.68 -9.78 77.40
N GLY A 4 32.95 -9.52 77.05
CA GLY A 4 33.31 -8.78 75.85
C GLY A 4 33.25 -9.61 74.53
N ILE A 5 33.45 -10.94 74.64
CA ILE A 5 33.52 -11.82 73.47
C ILE A 5 32.14 -12.08 72.83
N LYS A 6 31.08 -12.14 73.73
CA LYS A 6 29.69 -12.41 73.27
C LYS A 6 29.08 -11.19 72.41
N ARG A 7 29.39 -9.97 72.83
CA ARG A 7 28.94 -8.75 72.12
C ARG A 7 29.55 -8.60 70.76
N ARG A 8 30.84 -8.92 70.60
CA ARG A 8 31.49 -8.87 69.30
C ARG A 8 30.92 -9.85 68.27
N LYS A 9 30.58 -11.06 68.67
CA LYS A 9 29.98 -12.09 67.82
C LYS A 9 28.57 -11.69 67.34
N ILE A 10 27.76 -11.12 68.23
CA ILE A 10 26.38 -10.66 67.89
C ILE A 10 26.45 -9.50 66.87
N SER A 11 27.36 -8.54 67.05
CA SER A 11 27.54 -7.42 66.14
C SER A 11 27.99 -7.88 64.75
N GLN A 12 28.92 -8.84 64.65
CA GLN A 12 29.34 -9.37 63.36
C GLN A 12 28.25 -10.16 62.65
N THR A 13 27.43 -10.91 63.37
CA THR A 13 26.28 -11.63 62.78
C THR A 13 25.23 -10.67 62.27
N MET A 14 24.94 -9.58 62.95
CA MET A 14 24.01 -8.55 62.48
C MET A 14 24.49 -7.87 61.23
N ILE A 15 25.80 -7.54 61.13
CA ILE A 15 26.41 -6.92 59.96
C ILE A 15 26.33 -7.86 58.73
N THR A 16 26.62 -9.16 58.93
CA THR A 16 26.50 -10.14 57.82
C THR A 16 25.05 -10.29 57.33
N TRP A 17 24.07 -10.35 58.21
CA TRP A 17 22.66 -10.38 57.78
C TRP A 17 22.25 -9.12 57.02
N LEU A 18 22.67 -7.95 57.45
CA LEU A 18 22.40 -6.69 56.79
C LEU A 18 23.01 -6.65 55.40
N LEU A 19 24.26 -7.10 55.23
CA LEU A 19 24.92 -7.23 53.92
C LEU A 19 24.18 -8.20 53.00
N VAL A 20 23.72 -9.34 53.49
CA VAL A 20 22.95 -10.30 52.69
C VAL A 20 21.62 -9.67 52.24
N CYS A 21 20.92 -8.96 53.13
CA CYS A 21 19.69 -8.25 52.72
C CYS A 21 19.91 -7.19 51.63
N VAL A 22 21.00 -6.41 51.73
CA VAL A 22 21.35 -5.42 50.72
C VAL A 22 21.65 -6.08 49.39
N VAL A 23 22.42 -7.17 49.36
CA VAL A 23 22.73 -7.92 48.13
C VAL A 23 21.46 -8.47 47.48
N ILE A 24 20.56 -9.05 48.28
CA ILE A 24 19.27 -9.57 47.78
C ILE A 24 18.41 -8.45 47.22
N ALA A 25 18.28 -7.32 47.92
CA ALA A 25 17.54 -6.15 47.44
C ALA A 25 18.11 -5.62 46.13
N PHE A 26 19.43 -5.52 46.01
CA PHE A 26 20.10 -5.09 44.77
C PHE A 26 19.86 -6.07 43.61
N ALA A 27 19.95 -7.37 43.87
CA ALA A 27 19.67 -8.40 42.85
C ALA A 27 18.21 -8.33 42.37
N ILE A 28 17.25 -8.20 43.27
CA ILE A 28 15.82 -8.04 42.89
C ILE A 28 15.61 -6.78 42.07
N THR A 29 16.16 -5.65 42.48
CA THR A 29 16.05 -4.38 41.75
C THR A 29 16.64 -4.48 40.36
N THR A 30 17.82 -5.10 40.20
CA THR A 30 18.47 -5.30 38.90
C THR A 30 17.64 -6.17 37.99
N VAL A 31 17.09 -7.28 38.47
CA VAL A 31 16.21 -8.16 37.67
C VAL A 31 14.93 -7.45 37.25
N LEU A 32 14.28 -6.71 38.15
CA LEU A 32 13.09 -5.94 37.82
C LEU A 32 13.37 -4.85 36.80
N THR A 33 14.45 -4.09 36.98
CA THR A 33 14.84 -3.03 36.03
C THR A 33 15.15 -3.60 34.66
N HIS A 34 15.89 -4.71 34.59
CA HIS A 34 16.21 -5.37 33.33
C HIS A 34 14.94 -5.87 32.61
N SER A 35 14.03 -6.53 33.33
CA SER A 35 12.78 -7.04 32.74
C SER A 35 11.85 -5.92 32.25
N LEU A 36 11.78 -4.80 32.96
CA LEU A 36 11.01 -3.62 32.55
C LEU A 36 11.64 -2.95 31.33
N GLN A 37 12.96 -2.76 31.30
CA GLN A 37 13.66 -2.19 30.17
C GLN A 37 13.48 -3.04 28.89
N THR A 38 13.58 -4.35 29.00
CA THR A 38 13.39 -5.25 27.85
C THR A 38 11.99 -5.12 27.26
N ARG A 39 10.95 -5.15 28.13
CA ARG A 39 9.55 -4.98 27.66
C ARG A 39 9.29 -3.63 27.02
N LEU A 40 9.78 -2.54 27.62
CA LEU A 40 9.61 -1.19 27.08
C LEU A 40 10.38 -1.02 25.74
N SER A 41 11.56 -1.60 25.63
CA SER A 41 12.35 -1.57 24.39
C SER A 41 11.69 -2.36 23.27
N GLU A 42 11.12 -3.54 23.55
CA GLU A 42 10.40 -4.35 22.57
C GLU A 42 9.15 -3.61 22.06
N GLN A 43 8.32 -3.08 22.97
CA GLN A 43 7.12 -2.32 22.59
C GLN A 43 7.44 -1.07 21.75
N SER A 44 8.46 -0.30 22.15
CA SER A 44 8.87 0.89 21.41
C SER A 44 9.42 0.54 20.01
N THR A 45 10.14 -0.58 19.91
CA THR A 45 10.69 -1.04 18.62
C THR A 45 9.58 -1.51 17.67
N GLU A 46 8.59 -2.26 18.18
CA GLU A 46 7.45 -2.70 17.39
C GLU A 46 6.60 -1.51 16.92
N GLU A 47 6.37 -0.52 17.77
CA GLU A 47 5.60 0.68 17.43
C GLU A 47 6.34 1.52 16.38
N LEU A 48 7.64 1.73 16.53
CA LEU A 48 8.47 2.43 15.53
C LEU A 48 8.53 1.69 14.18
N LEU A 49 8.62 0.37 14.21
CA LEU A 49 8.57 -0.44 12.97
C LEU A 49 7.22 -0.32 12.29
N ARG A 50 6.13 -0.36 13.06
CA ARG A 50 4.78 -0.22 12.52
C ARG A 50 4.54 1.14 11.89
N LEU A 51 4.98 2.22 12.54
CA LEU A 51 4.88 3.59 12.00
C LEU A 51 5.71 3.74 10.73
N ASN A 52 6.94 3.22 10.70
CA ASN A 52 7.78 3.26 9.51
C ASN A 52 7.19 2.46 8.33
N ILE A 53 6.54 1.33 8.60
CA ILE A 53 5.87 0.53 7.56
C ILE A 53 4.66 1.29 6.99
N GLU A 54 3.89 1.95 7.84
CA GLU A 54 2.74 2.73 7.39
C GLU A 54 3.15 3.96 6.58
N ASP A 55 4.21 4.68 6.98
CA ASP A 55 4.78 5.80 6.22
C ASP A 55 5.27 5.34 4.85
N VAL A 56 6.03 4.23 4.78
CA VAL A 56 6.49 3.67 3.50
C VAL A 56 5.31 3.23 2.64
N ARG A 57 4.29 2.64 3.23
CA ARG A 57 3.08 2.24 2.51
C ARG A 57 2.37 3.44 1.91
N GLN A 58 2.22 4.52 2.67
CA GLN A 58 1.59 5.75 2.19
C GLN A 58 2.40 6.40 1.06
N ASP A 59 3.72 6.51 1.22
CA ASP A 59 4.62 7.02 0.18
C ASP A 59 4.50 6.23 -1.14
N ILE A 60 4.32 4.92 -1.05
CA ILE A 60 4.13 4.03 -2.19
C ILE A 60 2.79 4.32 -2.88
N ILE A 61 1.71 4.46 -2.11
CA ILE A 61 0.38 4.78 -2.63
C ILE A 61 0.43 6.12 -3.34
N ASP A 62 0.94 7.16 -2.70
CA ASP A 62 1.04 8.52 -3.23
C ASP A 62 1.87 8.58 -4.52
N ALA A 63 2.97 7.82 -4.55
CA ALA A 63 3.79 7.72 -5.74
C ALA A 63 3.07 7.05 -6.91
N SER A 64 2.30 6.00 -6.63
CA SER A 64 1.48 5.30 -7.62
C SER A 64 0.35 6.19 -8.14
N ASP A 65 -0.34 6.92 -7.23
CA ASP A 65 -1.39 7.86 -7.58
C ASP A 65 -0.87 8.97 -8.49
N LYS A 66 0.23 9.59 -8.11
CA LYS A 66 0.87 10.63 -8.90
C LYS A 66 1.34 10.16 -10.26
N ASN A 67 1.86 8.94 -10.35
CA ASN A 67 2.29 8.34 -11.61
C ASN A 67 1.11 8.11 -12.54
N LEU A 68 0.05 7.42 -12.06
CA LEU A 68 -1.12 7.12 -12.86
C LEU A 68 -1.86 8.38 -13.30
N LEU A 69 -1.99 9.36 -12.40
CA LEU A 69 -2.59 10.65 -12.72
C LEU A 69 -1.78 11.43 -13.77
N THR A 70 -0.45 11.36 -13.70
CA THR A 70 0.40 11.97 -14.74
C THR A 70 0.17 11.35 -16.12
N ILE A 71 0.02 10.03 -16.16
CA ILE A 71 -0.34 9.33 -17.39
C ILE A 71 -1.71 9.74 -17.89
N ALA A 72 -2.72 9.79 -17.00
CA ALA A 72 -4.07 10.19 -17.35
C ALA A 72 -4.12 11.62 -17.89
N ARG A 73 -3.38 12.57 -17.32
CA ARG A 73 -3.23 13.96 -17.83
C ARG A 73 -2.62 13.97 -19.23
N ASN A 74 -1.57 13.21 -19.46
CA ASN A 74 -0.94 13.13 -20.78
C ASN A 74 -1.91 12.54 -21.82
N VAL A 75 -2.62 11.48 -21.48
CA VAL A 75 -3.64 10.87 -22.34
C VAL A 75 -4.76 11.88 -22.62
N ALA A 76 -5.26 12.59 -21.59
CA ALA A 76 -6.27 13.64 -21.75
C ALA A 76 -5.80 14.76 -22.70
N ALA A 77 -4.54 15.22 -22.56
CA ALA A 77 -3.97 16.23 -23.44
C ALA A 77 -3.91 15.76 -24.91
N TYR A 78 -3.53 14.51 -25.14
CA TYR A 78 -3.57 13.94 -26.51
C TYR A 78 -4.99 13.85 -27.06
N ILE A 79 -5.95 13.41 -26.25
CA ILE A 79 -7.36 13.30 -26.65
C ILE A 79 -7.98 14.68 -26.93
N ASN A 80 -7.65 15.71 -26.13
CA ASN A 80 -8.11 17.08 -26.38
C ASN A 80 -7.53 17.68 -27.68
N ALA A 81 -6.33 17.26 -28.09
CA ALA A 81 -5.65 17.76 -29.27
C ALA A 81 -6.18 17.16 -30.59
N ILE A 82 -6.96 16.07 -30.55
CA ILE A 82 -7.45 15.39 -31.74
C ILE A 82 -8.97 15.41 -31.85
N SER A 83 -9.48 15.45 -33.08
CA SER A 83 -10.93 15.58 -33.34
C SER A 83 -11.69 14.24 -33.19
N ALA A 84 -11.02 13.11 -33.46
CA ALA A 84 -11.62 11.78 -33.36
C ALA A 84 -10.65 10.80 -32.72
N VAL A 85 -11.17 10.01 -31.82
CA VAL A 85 -10.44 8.96 -31.09
C VAL A 85 -11.14 7.66 -31.41
N ASP A 86 -10.40 6.69 -31.88
CA ASP A 86 -10.88 5.33 -32.07
C ASP A 86 -10.18 4.33 -31.14
N GLN A 87 -10.69 3.13 -31.05
CA GLN A 87 -10.12 2.06 -30.24
C GLN A 87 -8.64 1.76 -30.60
N ALA A 88 -8.29 1.78 -31.87
CA ALA A 88 -6.92 1.49 -32.32
C ALA A 88 -5.94 2.54 -31.77
N TYR A 89 -6.37 3.80 -31.75
CA TYR A 89 -5.60 4.88 -31.15
C TYR A 89 -5.46 4.72 -29.63
N LEU A 90 -6.54 4.41 -28.93
CA LEU A 90 -6.48 4.13 -27.48
C LEU A 90 -5.57 2.94 -27.16
N LYS A 91 -5.63 1.85 -27.93
CA LYS A 91 -4.70 0.71 -27.80
C LYS A 91 -3.24 1.11 -27.99
N THR A 92 -2.97 2.02 -28.92
CA THR A 92 -1.62 2.55 -29.15
C THR A 92 -1.14 3.40 -27.98
N LEU A 93 -1.99 4.28 -27.44
CA LEU A 93 -1.69 5.06 -26.23
C LEU A 93 -1.44 4.15 -25.03
N ALA A 94 -2.31 3.16 -24.81
CA ALA A 94 -2.16 2.20 -23.71
C ALA A 94 -0.81 1.48 -23.76
N LYS A 95 -0.39 1.04 -24.95
CA LYS A 95 0.92 0.42 -25.16
C LYS A 95 2.07 1.37 -24.86
N ASN A 96 1.99 2.63 -25.34
CA ASN A 96 3.05 3.63 -25.15
C ASN A 96 3.23 4.00 -23.68
N TYR A 97 2.14 4.16 -22.96
CA TYR A 97 2.13 4.49 -21.53
C TYR A 97 2.22 3.28 -20.61
N LYS A 98 2.23 2.06 -21.17
CA LYS A 98 2.28 0.79 -20.44
C LYS A 98 1.15 0.70 -19.41
N VAL A 99 -0.05 1.03 -19.83
CA VAL A 99 -1.29 0.86 -19.07
C VAL A 99 -2.14 -0.23 -19.72
N VAL A 100 -3.02 -0.88 -18.97
CA VAL A 100 -3.86 -1.97 -19.50
C VAL A 100 -5.14 -1.45 -20.11
N GLU A 101 -5.63 -0.30 -19.62
CA GLU A 101 -6.94 0.17 -19.98
C GLU A 101 -6.97 1.69 -20.12
N ILE A 102 -7.60 2.15 -21.18
CA ILE A 102 -7.98 3.54 -21.38
C ILE A 102 -9.43 3.54 -21.87
N ASN A 103 -10.28 4.27 -21.16
CA ASN A 103 -11.67 4.47 -21.50
C ASN A 103 -11.92 5.96 -21.76
N LEU A 104 -12.65 6.28 -22.82
CA LEU A 104 -13.16 7.62 -23.09
C LEU A 104 -14.64 7.66 -22.75
N ILE A 105 -14.99 8.55 -21.84
CA ILE A 105 -16.35 8.68 -21.28
C ILE A 105 -16.97 9.99 -21.75
N SER A 106 -18.22 9.90 -22.23
CA SER A 106 -19.01 11.04 -22.68
C SER A 106 -19.44 11.94 -21.52
N PRO A 107 -19.96 13.17 -21.80
CA PRO A 107 -20.56 14.03 -20.78
C PRO A 107 -21.78 13.41 -20.06
N GLU A 108 -22.42 12.40 -20.66
CA GLU A 108 -23.53 11.66 -20.08
C GLU A 108 -23.07 10.50 -19.17
N GLY A 109 -21.76 10.28 -19.04
CA GLY A 109 -21.22 9.19 -18.21
C GLY A 109 -21.20 7.83 -18.90
N ILE A 110 -21.27 7.80 -20.24
CA ILE A 110 -21.25 6.56 -21.03
C ILE A 110 -19.85 6.36 -21.63
N ILE A 111 -19.32 5.15 -21.59
CA ILE A 111 -18.09 4.81 -22.30
C ILE A 111 -18.38 4.84 -23.80
N ILE A 112 -17.71 5.73 -24.55
CA ILE A 112 -17.87 5.89 -25.99
C ILE A 112 -16.75 5.20 -26.77
N GLU A 113 -15.59 5.01 -26.19
CA GLU A 113 -14.45 4.27 -26.74
C GLU A 113 -13.66 3.63 -25.61
N SER A 114 -13.16 2.41 -25.82
CA SER A 114 -12.37 1.65 -24.84
C SER A 114 -11.27 0.86 -25.52
N THR A 115 -10.17 0.62 -24.80
CA THR A 115 -9.15 -0.36 -25.21
C THR A 115 -9.69 -1.80 -25.21
N PHE A 116 -10.77 -2.08 -24.47
CA PHE A 116 -11.46 -3.37 -24.45
C PHE A 116 -12.66 -3.39 -25.39
N GLU A 117 -12.79 -4.49 -26.10
CA GLU A 117 -13.95 -4.71 -26.97
C GLU A 117 -15.19 -4.99 -26.16
N GLY A 118 -16.33 -4.37 -26.54
CA GLY A 118 -17.62 -4.58 -25.90
C GLY A 118 -17.90 -3.70 -24.70
N PHE A 119 -17.08 -2.70 -24.42
CA PHE A 119 -17.32 -1.70 -23.38
C PHE A 119 -18.05 -0.46 -23.86
N ASP A 120 -18.13 -0.26 -25.17
CA ASP A 120 -18.85 0.85 -25.76
C ASP A 120 -20.34 0.77 -25.35
N GLY A 121 -20.86 1.87 -24.81
CA GLY A 121 -22.20 1.96 -24.30
C GLY A 121 -22.36 1.58 -22.81
N TYR A 122 -21.27 1.23 -22.11
CA TYR A 122 -21.34 0.98 -20.67
C TYR A 122 -21.61 2.27 -19.90
N ASP A 123 -22.67 2.26 -19.06
CA ASP A 123 -23.01 3.36 -18.18
C ASP A 123 -22.19 3.28 -16.89
N MET A 124 -21.38 4.30 -16.64
CA MET A 124 -20.52 4.39 -15.45
C MET A 124 -21.34 4.40 -14.16
N ALA A 125 -22.58 4.87 -14.19
CA ALA A 125 -23.49 4.86 -13.02
C ALA A 125 -24.00 3.47 -12.67
N SER A 126 -23.89 2.49 -13.57
CA SER A 126 -24.39 1.13 -13.34
C SER A 126 -23.57 0.32 -12.33
N GLY A 127 -22.34 0.74 -12.04
CA GLY A 127 -21.45 0.06 -11.10
C GLY A 127 -20.97 0.96 -9.97
N THR A 128 -20.80 0.40 -8.77
CA THR A 128 -20.32 1.18 -7.61
C THR A 128 -18.93 1.74 -7.84
N GLN A 129 -18.01 0.92 -8.33
CA GLN A 129 -16.63 1.33 -8.58
C GLN A 129 -16.52 2.33 -9.74
N SER A 130 -17.23 2.10 -10.85
CA SER A 130 -17.24 3.00 -12.01
C SER A 130 -17.92 4.32 -11.68
N GLY A 131 -19.00 4.30 -10.89
CA GLY A 131 -19.76 5.49 -10.49
C GLY A 131 -18.97 6.52 -9.69
N GLU A 132 -17.90 6.13 -9.00
CA GLU A 132 -17.02 7.07 -8.28
C GLU A 132 -16.40 8.13 -9.20
N PHE A 133 -16.21 7.82 -10.50
CA PHE A 133 -15.65 8.73 -11.48
C PHE A 133 -16.63 9.80 -11.98
N LEU A 134 -17.91 9.69 -11.68
CA LEU A 134 -18.91 10.69 -12.09
C LEU A 134 -18.69 12.07 -11.46
N CYS A 135 -17.94 12.16 -10.35
CA CYS A 135 -17.48 13.42 -9.79
C CYS A 135 -16.75 14.31 -10.82
N LEU A 136 -16.12 13.69 -11.84
CA LEU A 136 -15.45 14.42 -12.93
C LEU A 136 -16.43 15.13 -13.86
N LEU A 137 -17.69 14.69 -13.91
CA LEU A 137 -18.77 15.38 -14.63
C LEU A 137 -19.43 16.48 -13.78
N GLU A 138 -19.24 16.42 -12.46
CA GLU A 138 -19.79 17.37 -11.48
C GLU A 138 -18.85 18.54 -11.19
N GLY A 139 -17.69 18.58 -11.83
CA GLY A 139 -16.74 19.71 -11.75
C GLY A 139 -15.37 19.40 -11.19
N GLU A 140 -15.15 18.20 -10.67
CA GLU A 140 -13.81 17.75 -10.32
C GLU A 140 -12.95 17.65 -11.61
N ARG A 141 -11.69 18.03 -11.51
CA ARG A 141 -10.77 17.97 -12.66
C ARG A 141 -10.07 16.63 -12.78
N GLU A 142 -9.82 15.98 -11.67
CA GLU A 142 -8.99 14.79 -11.58
C GLU A 142 -9.50 13.92 -10.44
N PHE A 143 -9.46 12.61 -10.64
CA PHE A 143 -9.82 11.65 -9.61
C PHE A 143 -8.91 10.42 -9.69
N VAL A 144 -8.44 9.94 -8.55
CA VAL A 144 -7.66 8.69 -8.46
C VAL A 144 -8.34 7.75 -7.50
N GLN A 145 -8.56 6.55 -7.97
CA GLN A 145 -9.20 5.50 -7.20
C GLN A 145 -8.15 4.54 -6.62
N SER A 146 -8.40 4.03 -5.43
CA SER A 146 -7.61 2.96 -4.85
C SER A 146 -7.70 1.68 -5.68
N TYR A 147 -6.70 0.80 -5.52
CA TYR A 147 -6.72 -0.52 -6.14
C TYR A 147 -7.88 -1.34 -5.57
N GLN A 148 -8.84 -1.73 -6.40
CA GLN A 148 -10.06 -2.44 -5.99
C GLN A 148 -10.67 -3.27 -7.13
N PRO A 149 -11.59 -4.20 -6.81
CA PRO A 149 -12.32 -4.95 -7.82
C PRO A 149 -13.09 -4.04 -8.77
N ILE A 150 -13.09 -4.37 -10.06
CA ILE A 150 -13.82 -3.62 -11.08
C ILE A 150 -15.30 -4.00 -11.10
N SER A 151 -16.17 -3.05 -11.46
CA SER A 151 -17.63 -3.21 -11.34
C SER A 151 -18.21 -4.35 -12.17
N TRP A 152 -17.63 -4.63 -13.32
CA TRP A 152 -18.17 -5.62 -14.27
C TRP A 152 -17.49 -7.01 -14.14
N GLN A 153 -16.37 -7.11 -13.42
CA GLN A 153 -15.67 -8.37 -13.18
C GLN A 153 -14.96 -8.36 -11.83
N ALA A 154 -15.65 -8.82 -10.79
CA ALA A 154 -15.20 -8.72 -9.40
C ALA A 154 -13.95 -9.54 -9.04
N ASP A 155 -13.54 -10.49 -9.87
CA ASP A 155 -12.30 -11.27 -9.75
C ASP A 155 -11.07 -10.54 -10.30
N ILE A 156 -11.27 -9.44 -11.03
CA ILE A 156 -10.21 -8.56 -11.50
C ILE A 156 -10.19 -7.29 -10.66
N SER A 157 -9.02 -6.93 -10.16
CA SER A 157 -8.81 -5.66 -9.49
C SER A 157 -7.90 -4.75 -10.31
N ARG A 158 -8.21 -3.46 -10.31
CA ARG A 158 -7.42 -2.43 -10.99
C ARG A 158 -7.37 -1.16 -10.17
N LYS A 159 -6.40 -0.33 -10.50
CA LYS A 159 -6.30 1.04 -10.03
C LYS A 159 -6.54 1.96 -11.20
N TYR A 160 -7.41 2.94 -11.02
CA TYR A 160 -7.76 3.88 -12.06
C TYR A 160 -7.46 5.32 -11.65
N ALA A 161 -7.15 6.15 -12.66
CA ALA A 161 -7.18 7.61 -12.57
C ALA A 161 -8.01 8.16 -13.71
N GLY A 162 -8.75 9.21 -13.44
CA GLY A 162 -9.55 9.94 -14.42
C GLY A 162 -9.18 11.41 -14.49
N VAL A 163 -9.31 12.00 -15.68
CA VAL A 163 -9.07 13.42 -15.94
C VAL A 163 -10.18 13.95 -16.83
N ALA A 164 -10.84 15.04 -16.40
CA ALA A 164 -11.86 15.71 -17.17
C ALA A 164 -11.31 16.30 -18.49
N LEU A 165 -12.09 16.20 -19.56
CA LEU A 165 -11.74 16.75 -20.88
C LEU A 165 -12.31 18.14 -21.07
N ASP A 166 -11.63 18.98 -21.86
CA ASP A 166 -12.07 20.35 -22.14
C ASP A 166 -13.39 20.42 -22.91
N ARG A 167 -13.68 19.39 -23.72
CA ARG A 167 -14.92 19.24 -24.50
C ARG A 167 -16.08 18.56 -23.75
N GLY A 168 -15.90 18.33 -22.45
CA GLY A 168 -16.82 17.55 -21.62
C GLY A 168 -16.51 16.06 -21.63
N GLY A 169 -17.06 15.35 -20.62
CA GLY A 169 -16.68 13.97 -20.37
C GLY A 169 -15.31 13.86 -19.71
N PHE A 170 -14.76 12.66 -19.68
CA PHE A 170 -13.43 12.42 -19.09
C PHE A 170 -12.75 11.21 -19.72
N VAL A 171 -11.44 11.11 -19.51
CA VAL A 171 -10.68 9.91 -19.80
C VAL A 171 -10.35 9.18 -18.52
N GLN A 172 -10.47 7.86 -18.51
CA GLN A 172 -10.09 6.98 -17.40
C GLN A 172 -8.95 6.07 -17.87
N VAL A 173 -7.90 5.94 -17.04
CA VAL A 173 -6.71 5.13 -17.33
C VAL A 173 -6.52 4.13 -16.20
N GLY A 174 -6.27 2.86 -16.53
CA GLY A 174 -6.19 1.77 -15.57
C GLY A 174 -4.87 1.01 -15.57
N TYR A 175 -4.39 0.69 -14.35
CA TYR A 175 -3.33 -0.27 -14.09
C TYR A 175 -3.92 -1.61 -13.64
N ASP A 176 -3.26 -2.71 -14.04
CA ASP A 176 -3.39 -4.00 -13.37
C ASP A 176 -2.39 -4.16 -12.21
N PHE A 177 -2.45 -5.31 -11.55
CA PHE A 177 -1.56 -5.60 -10.42
C PHE A 177 -0.08 -5.65 -10.83
N GLU A 178 0.24 -6.14 -12.00
CA GLU A 178 1.62 -6.28 -12.48
C GLU A 178 2.27 -4.91 -12.70
N GLN A 179 1.53 -4.00 -13.32
CA GLN A 179 1.98 -2.63 -13.56
C GLN A 179 2.05 -1.83 -12.27
N PHE A 180 1.06 -1.97 -11.39
CA PHE A 180 1.08 -1.38 -10.06
C PHE A 180 2.30 -1.85 -9.26
N PHE A 181 2.56 -3.16 -9.23
CA PHE A 181 3.69 -3.74 -8.53
C PHE A 181 5.03 -3.29 -9.12
N LYS A 182 5.13 -3.13 -10.43
CA LYS A 182 6.34 -2.63 -11.09
C LYS A 182 6.68 -1.21 -10.68
N VAL A 183 5.70 -0.30 -10.68
CA VAL A 183 5.88 1.09 -10.21
C VAL A 183 6.36 1.12 -8.77
N ILE A 184 5.77 0.29 -7.90
CA ILE A 184 6.18 0.14 -6.51
C ILE A 184 7.62 -0.35 -6.40
N SER A 185 7.97 -1.44 -7.10
CA SER A 185 9.29 -2.06 -7.00
C SER A 185 10.40 -1.13 -7.50
N GLU A 186 10.17 -0.36 -8.54
CA GLU A 186 11.11 0.66 -9.05
C GLU A 186 11.33 1.78 -8.02
N LYS A 187 10.29 2.23 -7.33
CA LYS A 187 10.38 3.24 -6.27
C LYS A 187 11.13 2.71 -5.06
N VAL A 188 10.77 1.51 -4.58
CA VAL A 188 11.45 0.86 -3.45
C VAL A 188 12.91 0.60 -3.79
N ALA A 189 13.25 0.12 -4.98
CA ALA A 189 14.63 -0.08 -5.41
C ALA A 189 15.43 1.24 -5.51
N GLY A 190 14.78 2.34 -5.88
CA GLY A 190 15.38 3.68 -5.86
C GLY A 190 15.70 4.17 -4.45
N THR A 191 14.86 3.85 -3.49
CA THR A 191 15.02 4.24 -2.08
C THR A 191 16.01 3.32 -1.35
N THR A 192 16.14 2.04 -1.75
CA THR A 192 16.99 1.03 -1.11
C THR A 192 18.46 1.10 -1.48
N LYS A 193 18.86 1.96 -2.43
CA LYS A 193 20.29 2.29 -2.58
C LYS A 193 20.88 2.93 -1.31
N THR A 194 20.05 3.37 -0.37
CA THR A 194 20.45 3.99 0.89
C THR A 194 20.22 3.16 2.15
N ALA A 195 19.50 2.05 2.11
CA ALA A 195 19.26 1.23 3.32
C ALA A 195 19.00 -0.23 2.98
N GLY A 196 19.64 -1.16 3.67
CA GLY A 196 19.62 -2.62 3.47
C GLY A 196 18.28 -3.36 3.50
N TRP A 197 17.24 -2.80 2.91
CA TRP A 197 15.84 -3.28 2.89
C TRP A 197 15.59 -4.46 1.95
N ALA A 198 16.50 -4.73 1.01
CA ALA A 198 16.38 -5.87 0.09
C ALA A 198 16.31 -7.23 0.82
N ARG A 199 16.83 -7.35 2.03
CA ARG A 199 16.73 -8.56 2.86
C ARG A 199 15.38 -8.69 3.58
N LEU A 200 14.71 -7.60 3.91
CA LEU A 200 13.40 -7.61 4.57
C LEU A 200 12.26 -7.86 3.59
N ALA A 201 12.35 -7.34 2.37
CA ALA A 201 11.37 -7.59 1.30
C ALA A 201 11.39 -9.06 0.83
N ALA A 202 12.53 -9.75 0.89
CA ALA A 202 12.67 -11.17 0.55
C ALA A 202 12.11 -12.12 1.64
N SER A 203 11.97 -11.66 2.88
CA SER A 203 11.53 -12.48 4.02
C SER A 203 10.10 -12.21 4.47
N SER A 204 9.44 -11.18 3.94
CA SER A 204 8.14 -10.77 4.46
C SER A 204 6.99 -11.53 3.80
N SER A 205 6.01 -11.86 4.64
CA SER A 205 4.74 -12.49 4.33
C SER A 205 3.93 -11.83 3.20
N LEU A 206 4.30 -10.63 2.74
CA LEU A 206 3.70 -9.92 1.62
C LEU A 206 3.90 -10.64 0.28
N THR A 207 5.07 -11.24 0.05
CA THR A 207 5.32 -12.09 -1.13
C THR A 207 4.50 -13.38 -1.09
N LYS A 208 4.18 -13.86 0.12
CA LYS A 208 3.39 -15.08 0.31
C LYS A 208 1.89 -14.82 0.11
N ALA A 209 1.39 -13.66 0.53
CA ALA A 209 0.01 -13.22 0.32
C ALA A 209 -0.26 -12.86 -1.15
N ALA A 210 0.66 -12.17 -1.82
CA ALA A 210 0.57 -11.85 -3.24
C ALA A 210 0.65 -13.12 -4.12
N ARG A 211 1.47 -14.10 -3.77
CA ARG A 211 1.52 -15.39 -4.46
C ARG A 211 0.29 -16.26 -4.21
N SER A 212 -0.31 -16.20 -3.02
CA SER A 212 -1.53 -16.96 -2.69
C SER A 212 -2.76 -16.43 -3.43
N SER A 213 -2.84 -15.11 -3.67
CA SER A 213 -3.94 -14.54 -4.47
C SER A 213 -3.73 -14.68 -5.98
N ALA A 214 -2.48 -14.79 -6.46
CA ALA A 214 -2.17 -14.98 -7.88
C ALA A 214 -2.20 -16.46 -8.32
N THR A 215 -2.15 -17.42 -7.38
CA THR A 215 -2.15 -18.87 -7.68
C THR A 215 -3.50 -19.55 -7.44
N GLY A 216 -4.51 -18.78 -6.98
CA GLY A 216 -5.89 -19.21 -6.83
C GLY A 216 -6.58 -19.31 -8.19
N GLU A 217 -6.47 -20.50 -8.78
CA GLU A 217 -7.37 -21.03 -9.82
C GLU A 217 -7.52 -20.28 -11.15
N ILE A 218 -6.51 -20.40 -12.00
CA ILE A 218 -6.75 -20.38 -13.45
C ILE A 218 -7.22 -21.77 -13.88
N THR A 219 -8.46 -22.15 -13.54
CA THR A 219 -9.16 -23.28 -14.22
C THR A 219 -10.66 -23.12 -14.06
N LYS A 220 -11.31 -22.32 -14.91
CA LYS A 220 -12.65 -22.62 -15.44
C LYS A 220 -12.99 -21.64 -16.56
N LYS A 221 -12.88 -22.09 -17.80
CA LYS A 221 -13.51 -21.45 -18.96
C LYS A 221 -15.01 -21.31 -18.74
N PRO A 222 -15.62 -20.12 -18.88
CA PRO A 222 -17.05 -20.00 -18.94
C PRO A 222 -17.54 -20.60 -20.28
N ARG A 223 -18.46 -21.54 -20.19
CA ARG A 223 -19.17 -22.11 -21.33
C ARG A 223 -20.42 -21.23 -21.53
N TRP A 224 -20.40 -20.39 -22.53
CA TRP A 224 -21.58 -19.66 -22.98
C TRP A 224 -22.52 -20.60 -23.74
N LYS A 225 -23.77 -20.66 -23.30
CA LYS A 225 -24.92 -21.16 -24.09
C LYS A 225 -25.78 -19.97 -24.48
#